data_94ab144d08704a1b37f54911eab3d892
#
_entry.id   94ab144d08704a1b37f54911eab3d892
#
_cell.length_a   1.000
_cell.length_b   1.000
_cell.length_c   1.000
_cell.angle_alpha   90.00
_cell.angle_beta   90.00
_cell.angle_gamma   90.00
#
_symmetry.space_group_name_H-M   'P 1'
#
loop_
_entity.id
_entity.type
_entity.pdbx_description
1 polymer ?
#
loop_
_entity_poly.entity_id
_entity_poly.type
_entity_poly.pdbx_seq_one_letter_code
_entity_poly.pdbx_strand_id
1 'polypeptide(L)'
;MFGTYSGREEESTFEVIVMADDTQNYSMFSSRLLVDTVGDVTDEALKASRLKDVIGVLAGRLFNWGQRKSLFPLHLGIKCCALEMAAAGASRFDAERFGVFFRSSPRQCDVLLVNGPISKKFADPIVRLWEQMPEPKWCIAMGECAISGGPYFQSYNILEGVDTIIPVDVYIPGCPPRPEALIDGFGKLREKIIRIGAMPSHSRLESEAPVIIGDA
;
A
#
# COMPACT_ATOMS: atom_id res chain seq x y z
N MET A 1 -26.58 21.74 28.49
CA MET A 1 -27.41 22.02 27.31
C MET A 1 -26.60 21.56 26.09
N PHE A 2 -26.80 20.33 25.66
CA PHE A 2 -26.13 19.79 24.47
C PHE A 2 -27.14 19.81 23.35
N GLY A 3 -26.88 20.66 22.34
CA GLY A 3 -27.68 20.71 21.12
C GLY A 3 -27.42 19.53 20.21
N THR A 4 -28.45 18.80 19.92
CA THR A 4 -28.48 17.73 18.92
C THR A 4 -28.26 18.32 17.52
N TYR A 5 -27.17 17.91 16.86
CA TYR A 5 -26.91 18.24 15.47
C TYR A 5 -27.78 17.35 14.58
N SER A 6 -28.90 17.91 14.12
CA SER A 6 -29.75 17.30 13.12
C SER A 6 -29.11 17.47 11.74
N GLY A 7 -28.68 16.37 11.16
CA GLY A 7 -28.17 16.34 9.80
C GLY A 7 -29.28 16.68 8.79
N ARG A 8 -29.05 17.70 7.99
CA ARG A 8 -29.81 18.00 6.79
C ARG A 8 -29.11 17.32 5.62
N GLU A 9 -29.75 16.26 5.13
CA GLU A 9 -29.42 15.64 3.84
C GLU A 9 -29.79 16.67 2.75
N GLU A 10 -28.80 17.34 2.22
CA GLU A 10 -28.90 17.99 0.91
C GLU A 10 -28.14 17.13 -0.09
N GLU A 11 -28.90 16.29 -0.80
CA GLU A 11 -28.49 15.71 -2.08
C GLU A 11 -28.23 16.85 -3.09
N SER A 12 -27.01 17.34 -3.13
CA SER A 12 -26.54 18.10 -4.29
C SER A 12 -26.08 17.11 -5.35
N THR A 13 -27.00 16.76 -6.25
CA THR A 13 -26.71 16.17 -7.55
C THR A 13 -25.73 17.07 -8.28
N PHE A 14 -24.45 16.81 -8.13
CA PHE A 14 -23.44 17.37 -8.99
C PHE A 14 -23.51 16.62 -10.31
N GLU A 15 -24.33 17.14 -11.24
CA GLU A 15 -24.20 16.77 -12.66
C GLU A 15 -22.81 17.19 -13.12
N VAL A 16 -21.90 16.21 -13.13
CA VAL A 16 -20.64 16.36 -13.83
C VAL A 16 -20.98 16.44 -15.32
N ILE A 17 -21.05 17.66 -15.84
CA ILE A 17 -21.03 17.89 -17.28
C ILE A 17 -19.70 17.32 -17.77
N VAL A 18 -19.71 16.08 -18.23
CA VAL A 18 -18.62 15.51 -19.01
C VAL A 18 -18.62 16.27 -20.33
N MET A 19 -17.81 17.30 -20.41
CA MET A 19 -17.40 17.85 -21.69
C MET A 19 -16.72 16.71 -22.44
N ALA A 20 -17.44 16.11 -23.36
CA ALA A 20 -16.86 15.23 -24.37
C ALA A 20 -15.94 16.10 -25.23
N ASP A 21 -14.66 16.08 -24.94
CA ASP A 21 -13.66 16.79 -25.71
C ASP A 21 -12.58 15.79 -26.15
N ASP A 22 -12.45 15.73 -27.41
CA ASP A 22 -11.41 15.27 -28.34
C ASP A 22 -10.11 14.62 -27.80
N THR A 23 -10.21 13.69 -26.87
CA THR A 23 -9.07 12.86 -26.44
C THR A 23 -8.95 11.55 -27.23
N GLN A 24 -9.62 11.42 -28.37
CA GLN A 24 -9.53 10.22 -29.21
C GLN A 24 -8.18 10.02 -29.93
N ASN A 25 -7.27 11.01 -29.88
CA ASN A 25 -6.00 10.92 -30.61
C ASN A 25 -4.76 10.53 -29.79
N TYR A 26 -4.88 10.34 -28.47
CA TYR A 26 -3.75 9.85 -27.63
C TYR A 26 -3.84 8.36 -27.26
N SER A 27 -4.85 7.66 -27.72
CA SER A 27 -5.03 6.23 -27.42
C SER A 27 -4.19 5.29 -28.29
N MET A 28 -3.43 5.82 -29.26
CA MET A 28 -2.69 4.99 -30.22
C MET A 28 -1.31 4.51 -29.70
N PHE A 29 -0.89 4.90 -28.49
CA PHE A 29 0.32 4.38 -27.85
C PHE A 29 0.05 3.88 -26.43
N SER A 30 -1.11 3.31 -26.23
CA SER A 30 -1.38 2.61 -24.98
C SER A 30 -0.59 1.30 -24.99
N SER A 31 0.24 1.11 -23.97
CA SER A 31 0.89 -0.19 -23.67
C SER A 31 -0.10 -1.36 -23.61
N ARG A 32 -1.38 -1.07 -23.42
CA ARG A 32 -2.50 -2.02 -23.52
C ARG A 32 -2.61 -2.65 -24.90
N LEU A 33 -2.48 -1.84 -25.98
CA LEU A 33 -2.63 -2.35 -27.34
C LEU A 33 -1.52 -3.35 -27.71
N LEU A 34 -0.28 -3.13 -27.20
CA LEU A 34 0.82 -4.07 -27.40
C LEU A 34 0.65 -5.33 -26.56
N VAL A 35 0.12 -5.18 -25.34
CA VAL A 35 -0.15 -6.35 -24.47
C VAL A 35 -1.31 -7.17 -25.02
N ASP A 36 -2.37 -6.53 -25.51
CA ASP A 36 -3.53 -7.21 -26.08
C ASP A 36 -3.15 -7.93 -27.40
N THR A 37 -2.39 -7.28 -28.30
CA THR A 37 -1.94 -7.94 -29.55
C THR A 37 -0.94 -9.04 -29.34
N VAL A 38 -0.01 -8.91 -28.40
CA VAL A 38 0.91 -10.02 -28.01
C VAL A 38 0.13 -11.12 -27.30
N GLY A 39 -0.87 -10.76 -26.48
CA GLY A 39 -1.76 -11.70 -25.81
C GLY A 39 -2.56 -12.56 -26.80
N ASP A 40 -3.16 -11.94 -27.80
CA ASP A 40 -3.96 -12.65 -28.81
C ASP A 40 -3.12 -13.61 -29.68
N VAL A 41 -1.94 -13.18 -30.12
CA VAL A 41 -1.03 -14.05 -30.91
C VAL A 41 -0.49 -15.20 -30.06
N THR A 42 -0.20 -14.97 -28.76
CA THR A 42 0.23 -16.05 -27.87
C THR A 42 -0.92 -16.96 -27.47
N ASP A 43 -2.15 -16.43 -27.34
CA ASP A 43 -3.32 -17.23 -26.97
C ASP A 43 -3.71 -18.25 -28.07
N GLU A 44 -3.61 -17.89 -29.35
CA GLU A 44 -3.83 -18.87 -30.44
C GLU A 44 -2.73 -19.93 -30.52
N ALA A 45 -1.48 -19.54 -30.34
CA ALA A 45 -0.36 -20.46 -30.35
C ALA A 45 -0.30 -21.37 -29.11
N LEU A 46 -0.80 -20.91 -27.96
CA LEU A 46 -0.75 -21.61 -26.67
C LEU A 46 -2.05 -22.35 -26.31
N LYS A 47 -3.15 -22.15 -27.05
CA LYS A 47 -4.44 -22.84 -26.82
C LYS A 47 -4.34 -24.36 -26.92
N ALA A 48 -3.28 -24.88 -27.50
CA ALA A 48 -3.09 -26.33 -27.74
C ALA A 48 -2.23 -27.04 -26.71
N SER A 49 -1.69 -26.42 -25.63
CA SER A 49 -0.71 -27.13 -24.83
C SER A 49 -0.72 -26.77 -23.32
N ARG A 50 -0.40 -27.80 -22.53
CA ARG A 50 0.01 -27.73 -21.11
C ARG A 50 1.12 -26.70 -20.84
N LEU A 51 1.68 -26.09 -21.86
CA LEU A 51 2.72 -25.08 -21.82
C LEU A 51 2.21 -23.77 -21.20
N LYS A 52 0.94 -23.41 -21.42
CA LYS A 52 0.30 -22.22 -20.85
C LYS A 52 0.27 -22.26 -19.31
N ASP A 53 -0.06 -23.40 -18.75
CA ASP A 53 -0.10 -23.61 -17.30
C ASP A 53 1.31 -23.53 -16.69
N VAL A 54 2.29 -24.13 -17.34
CA VAL A 54 3.69 -24.10 -16.90
C VAL A 54 4.28 -22.70 -16.97
N ILE A 55 4.02 -21.96 -18.06
CA ILE A 55 4.46 -20.56 -18.22
C ILE A 55 3.78 -19.67 -17.18
N GLY A 56 2.49 -19.85 -16.94
CA GLY A 56 1.74 -19.10 -15.92
C GLY A 56 2.31 -19.30 -14.51
N VAL A 57 2.59 -20.53 -14.14
CA VAL A 57 3.21 -20.88 -12.85
C VAL A 57 4.62 -20.28 -12.73
N LEU A 58 5.42 -20.35 -13.80
CA LEU A 58 6.78 -19.81 -13.81
C LEU A 58 6.77 -18.27 -13.73
N ALA A 59 5.92 -17.61 -14.51
CA ALA A 59 5.73 -16.16 -14.48
C ALA A 59 5.25 -15.70 -13.10
N GLY A 60 4.31 -16.38 -12.48
CA GLY A 60 3.85 -16.11 -11.12
C GLY A 60 4.95 -16.24 -10.08
N ARG A 61 5.81 -17.26 -10.20
CA ARG A 61 6.97 -17.43 -9.29
C ARG A 61 8.00 -16.31 -9.45
N LEU A 62 8.29 -15.91 -10.69
CA LEU A 62 9.20 -14.81 -10.99
C LEU A 62 8.66 -13.48 -10.47
N PHE A 63 7.38 -13.21 -10.68
CA PHE A 63 6.72 -12.02 -10.19
C PHE A 63 6.75 -11.94 -8.64
N ASN A 64 6.40 -13.01 -7.97
CA ASN A 64 6.46 -13.13 -6.50
C ASN A 64 7.89 -12.94 -5.95
N TRP A 65 8.87 -13.51 -6.66
CA TRP A 65 10.27 -13.33 -6.30
C TRP A 65 10.69 -11.86 -6.44
N GLY A 66 10.27 -11.20 -7.52
CA GLY A 66 10.54 -9.78 -7.76
C GLY A 66 9.95 -8.90 -6.67
N GLN A 67 8.66 -9.02 -6.37
CA GLN A 67 7.98 -8.26 -5.32
C GLN A 67 8.62 -8.47 -3.94
N ARG A 68 8.94 -9.71 -3.60
CA ARG A 68 9.60 -10.02 -2.33
C ARG A 68 10.96 -9.37 -2.17
N LYS A 69 11.73 -9.27 -3.25
CA LYS A 69 13.11 -8.77 -3.21
C LYS A 69 13.21 -7.25 -3.30
N SER A 70 12.21 -6.59 -3.87
CA SER A 70 12.20 -5.15 -4.13
C SER A 70 10.90 -4.55 -3.62
N LEU A 71 10.97 -3.86 -2.50
CA LEU A 71 9.85 -3.14 -1.88
C LEU A 71 10.09 -1.63 -2.01
N PHE A 72 9.08 -0.92 -2.47
CA PHE A 72 9.11 0.52 -2.65
C PHE A 72 8.12 1.20 -1.69
N PRO A 73 8.53 1.47 -0.44
CA PRO A 73 7.65 2.15 0.49
C PRO A 73 7.48 3.63 0.16
N LEU A 74 6.22 4.08 0.16
CA LEU A 74 5.86 5.48 0.23
C LEU A 74 6.07 5.95 1.67
N HIS A 75 7.00 6.88 1.87
CA HIS A 75 7.29 7.42 3.19
C HIS A 75 6.31 8.53 3.58
N LEU A 76 5.37 8.22 4.44
CA LEU A 76 4.49 9.20 5.05
C LEU A 76 5.05 9.58 6.44
N GLY A 77 6.08 10.44 6.43
CA GLY A 77 6.83 10.82 7.63
C GLY A 77 6.13 11.84 8.50
N ILE A 78 5.60 11.42 9.66
CA ILE A 78 4.95 12.29 10.63
C ILE A 78 5.64 12.13 11.98
N LYS A 79 6.07 13.25 12.58
CA LYS A 79 6.69 13.32 13.92
C LYS A 79 7.95 12.43 14.10
N CYS A 80 8.11 11.90 15.32
CA CYS A 80 9.31 11.20 15.76
C CYS A 80 9.59 9.88 15.01
N CYS A 81 8.59 9.14 14.60
CA CYS A 81 8.77 7.92 13.80
C CYS A 81 9.42 8.20 12.45
N ALA A 82 9.21 9.41 11.89
CA ALA A 82 9.87 9.82 10.65
C ALA A 82 11.39 9.89 10.77
N LEU A 83 11.91 10.25 11.95
CA LEU A 83 13.36 10.29 12.21
C LEU A 83 13.97 8.89 12.21
N GLU A 84 13.30 7.93 12.84
CA GLU A 84 13.74 6.54 12.86
C GLU A 84 13.62 5.88 11.48
N MET A 85 12.59 6.23 10.73
CA MET A 85 12.46 5.82 9.33
C MET A 85 13.60 6.39 8.47
N ALA A 86 13.93 7.68 8.63
CA ALA A 86 15.05 8.29 7.93
C ALA A 86 16.39 7.66 8.34
N ALA A 87 16.56 7.31 9.62
CA ALA A 87 17.72 6.60 10.12
C ALA A 87 17.86 5.20 9.51
N ALA A 88 16.73 4.50 9.28
CA ALA A 88 16.72 3.19 8.62
C ALA A 88 17.24 3.25 7.17
N GLY A 89 16.93 4.33 6.45
CA GLY A 89 17.47 4.57 5.10
C GLY A 89 18.89 5.15 5.07
N ALA A 90 19.41 5.59 6.23
CA ALA A 90 20.74 6.17 6.31
C ALA A 90 21.84 5.09 6.29
N SER A 91 23.10 5.51 6.07
CA SER A 91 24.25 4.65 5.89
C SER A 91 24.54 3.67 7.04
N ARG A 92 24.06 3.97 8.26
CA ARG A 92 24.26 3.12 9.43
C ARG A 92 23.46 1.80 9.34
N PHE A 93 22.21 1.87 8.85
CA PHE A 93 21.31 0.73 8.78
C PHE A 93 21.13 0.23 7.36
N ASP A 94 21.19 1.15 6.38
CA ASP A 94 21.19 0.86 4.95
C ASP A 94 20.05 -0.11 4.53
N ALA A 95 18.83 0.32 4.71
CA ALA A 95 17.65 -0.46 4.31
C ALA A 95 17.64 -0.83 2.82
N GLU A 96 18.35 -0.05 1.99
CA GLU A 96 18.45 -0.28 0.54
C GLU A 96 19.14 -1.61 0.21
N ARG A 97 20.15 -2.02 0.98
CA ARG A 97 20.79 -3.33 0.79
C ARG A 97 19.85 -4.52 1.01
N PHE A 98 18.79 -4.30 1.77
CA PHE A 98 17.73 -5.28 1.93
C PHE A 98 16.66 -5.19 0.82
N GLY A 99 16.83 -4.31 -0.17
CA GLY A 99 15.89 -4.11 -1.27
C GLY A 99 14.67 -3.29 -0.87
N VAL A 100 14.82 -2.33 0.04
CA VAL A 100 13.78 -1.40 0.48
C VAL A 100 14.16 0.00 0.03
N PHE A 101 13.47 0.53 -0.98
CA PHE A 101 13.79 1.83 -1.58
C PHE A 101 12.66 2.81 -1.34
N PHE A 102 12.87 3.79 -0.48
CA PHE A 102 11.88 4.82 -0.17
C PHE A 102 11.60 5.71 -1.40
N ARG A 103 10.31 5.92 -1.67
CA ARG A 103 9.82 6.74 -2.77
C ARG A 103 8.84 7.80 -2.27
N SER A 104 8.74 8.90 -3.01
CA SER A 104 7.85 10.03 -2.67
C SER A 104 6.56 10.04 -3.48
N SER A 105 6.46 9.24 -4.53
CA SER A 105 5.29 9.19 -5.40
C SER A 105 4.49 7.91 -5.17
N PRO A 106 3.17 7.99 -4.90
CA PRO A 106 2.34 6.80 -4.68
C PRO A 106 2.29 5.89 -5.92
N ARG A 107 2.46 6.42 -7.11
CA ARG A 107 2.46 5.67 -8.36
C ARG A 107 3.70 4.79 -8.57
N GLN A 108 4.74 5.01 -7.77
CA GLN A 108 6.00 4.26 -7.82
C GLN A 108 6.18 3.37 -6.58
N CYS A 109 5.16 3.26 -5.75
CA CYS A 109 5.22 2.55 -4.47
C CYS A 109 4.25 1.37 -4.47
N ASP A 110 4.66 0.33 -3.78
CA ASP A 110 3.86 -0.87 -3.50
C ASP A 110 3.52 -1.01 -2.01
N VAL A 111 4.23 -0.30 -1.13
CA VAL A 111 3.99 -0.31 0.32
C VAL A 111 3.68 1.10 0.80
N LEU A 112 2.58 1.30 1.52
CA LEU A 112 2.31 2.53 2.25
C LEU A 112 2.84 2.41 3.67
N LEU A 113 3.86 3.18 4.01
CA LEU A 113 4.42 3.23 5.36
C LEU A 113 3.85 4.44 6.10
N VAL A 114 2.88 4.19 6.97
CA VAL A 114 2.27 5.24 7.80
C VAL A 114 2.97 5.29 9.15
N ASN A 115 3.55 6.45 9.49
CA ASN A 115 4.25 6.62 10.75
C ASN A 115 3.87 7.92 11.45
N GLY A 116 3.45 7.84 12.71
CA GLY A 116 3.06 8.97 13.54
C GLY A 116 1.55 9.19 13.65
N PRO A 117 1.13 10.23 14.39
CA PRO A 117 -0.27 10.51 14.65
C PRO A 117 -0.96 11.10 13.42
N ILE A 118 -2.08 10.51 13.03
CA ILE A 118 -2.88 10.93 11.89
C ILE A 118 -3.97 11.89 12.37
N SER A 119 -3.95 13.12 11.91
CA SER A 119 -5.07 14.05 12.19
C SER A 119 -6.28 13.72 11.31
N LYS A 120 -7.48 14.00 11.80
CA LYS A 120 -8.72 13.81 11.05
C LYS A 120 -8.74 14.52 9.70
N LYS A 121 -8.09 15.69 9.60
CA LYS A 121 -7.93 16.43 8.33
C LYS A 121 -6.99 15.73 7.35
N PHE A 122 -6.11 14.88 7.83
CA PHE A 122 -5.13 14.18 7.00
C PHE A 122 -5.58 12.77 6.60
N ALA A 123 -6.72 12.31 7.11
CA ALA A 123 -7.29 11.03 6.77
C ALA A 123 -7.62 10.93 5.27
N ASP A 124 -8.36 11.90 4.72
CA ASP A 124 -8.73 11.91 3.30
C ASP A 124 -7.52 11.91 2.36
N PRO A 125 -6.46 12.73 2.57
CA PRO A 125 -5.21 12.63 1.82
C PRO A 125 -4.57 11.23 1.86
N ILE A 126 -4.57 10.53 3.01
CA ILE A 126 -4.01 9.18 3.13
C ILE A 126 -4.81 8.18 2.29
N VAL A 127 -6.14 8.24 2.36
CA VAL A 127 -7.01 7.39 1.52
C VAL A 127 -6.75 7.63 0.03
N ARG A 128 -6.62 8.89 -0.39
CA ARG A 128 -6.28 9.22 -1.79
C ARG A 128 -4.91 8.70 -2.21
N LEU A 129 -3.92 8.75 -1.33
CA LEU A 129 -2.60 8.16 -1.61
C LEU A 129 -2.71 6.66 -1.78
N TRP A 130 -3.48 5.99 -0.92
CA TRP A 130 -3.75 4.56 -0.99
C TRP A 130 -4.43 4.17 -2.30
N GLU A 131 -5.43 4.91 -2.74
CA GLU A 131 -6.14 4.67 -4.01
C GLU A 131 -5.24 4.88 -5.25
N GLN A 132 -4.26 5.80 -5.15
CA GLN A 132 -3.33 6.08 -6.24
C GLN A 132 -2.20 5.06 -6.37
N MET A 133 -2.01 4.19 -5.39
CA MET A 133 -0.99 3.14 -5.45
C MET A 133 -1.44 2.01 -6.37
N PRO A 134 -0.51 1.47 -7.19
CA PRO A 134 -0.79 0.29 -8.02
C PRO A 134 -0.97 -0.95 -7.15
N GLU A 135 -1.76 -1.89 -7.65
CA GLU A 135 -1.89 -3.21 -7.01
C GLU A 135 -0.85 -4.21 -7.56
N PRO A 136 -0.40 -5.14 -6.72
CA PRO A 136 -0.73 -5.34 -5.30
C PRO A 136 -0.05 -4.32 -4.39
N LYS A 137 -0.77 -3.83 -3.39
CA LYS A 137 -0.32 -2.81 -2.43
C LYS A 137 -0.47 -3.28 -0.99
N TRP A 138 0.40 -2.79 -0.14
CA TRP A 138 0.53 -3.21 1.25
C TRP A 138 0.58 -2.00 2.17
N CYS A 139 0.14 -2.14 3.42
CA CYS A 139 0.21 -1.08 4.41
C CYS A 139 0.96 -1.53 5.66
N ILE A 140 1.91 -0.71 6.11
CA ILE A 140 2.63 -0.88 7.37
C ILE A 140 2.29 0.28 8.29
N ALA A 141 1.78 -0.01 9.49
CA ALA A 141 1.58 0.96 10.56
C ALA A 141 2.79 0.94 11.50
N MET A 142 3.55 2.03 11.54
CA MET A 142 4.75 2.17 12.35
C MET A 142 4.52 3.08 13.54
N GLY A 143 4.69 2.53 14.73
CA GLY A 143 4.62 3.24 16.00
C GLY A 143 3.22 3.32 16.60
N GLU A 144 3.15 3.50 17.91
CA GLU A 144 1.93 3.54 18.70
C GLU A 144 0.89 4.54 18.19
N CYS A 145 1.36 5.69 17.67
CA CYS A 145 0.46 6.72 17.15
C CYS A 145 -0.30 6.27 15.90
N ALA A 146 0.32 5.48 15.02
CA ALA A 146 -0.32 4.93 13.84
C ALA A 146 -1.17 3.70 14.15
N ILE A 147 -0.85 2.98 15.23
CA ILE A 147 -1.54 1.74 15.64
C ILE A 147 -2.83 2.05 16.39
N SER A 148 -2.75 2.90 17.43
CA SER A 148 -3.86 3.14 18.38
C SER A 148 -4.03 4.60 18.79
N GLY A 149 -3.37 5.54 18.10
CA GLY A 149 -3.30 6.92 18.53
C GLY A 149 -2.22 7.19 19.59
N GLY A 150 -1.70 6.17 20.27
CA GLY A 150 -0.61 6.22 21.26
C GLY A 150 -0.80 7.31 22.32
N PRO A 151 0.18 8.23 22.53
CA PRO A 151 0.08 9.31 23.49
C PRO A 151 -1.07 10.30 23.19
N TYR A 152 -1.67 10.24 22.02
CA TYR A 152 -2.79 11.09 21.58
C TYR A 152 -4.12 10.34 21.55
N PHE A 153 -4.20 9.19 22.21
CA PHE A 153 -5.43 8.42 22.35
C PHE A 153 -6.57 9.29 22.89
N GLN A 154 -7.75 9.15 22.32
CA GLN A 154 -8.94 9.98 22.60
C GLN A 154 -8.78 11.49 22.36
N SER A 155 -7.79 11.89 21.57
CA SER A 155 -7.68 13.30 21.16
C SER A 155 -8.79 13.66 20.15
N TYR A 156 -9.39 14.86 20.34
CA TYR A 156 -10.47 15.32 19.47
C TYR A 156 -10.11 15.42 17.99
N ASN A 157 -8.83 15.55 17.66
CA ASN A 157 -8.35 15.80 16.29
C ASN A 157 -7.44 14.69 15.72
N ILE A 158 -7.15 13.65 16.48
CA ILE A 158 -6.31 12.52 16.05
C ILE A 158 -7.18 11.28 15.85
N LEU A 159 -6.86 10.46 14.86
CA LEU A 159 -7.46 9.13 14.65
C LEU A 159 -6.87 8.12 15.64
N GLU A 160 -7.70 7.17 16.06
CA GLU A 160 -7.33 6.11 17.00
C GLU A 160 -6.67 4.91 16.30
N GLY A 161 -6.06 5.13 15.15
CA GLY A 161 -5.35 4.13 14.36
C GLY A 161 -5.56 4.31 12.87
N VAL A 162 -4.60 3.86 12.08
CA VAL A 162 -4.69 3.90 10.62
C VAL A 162 -5.62 2.84 10.06
N ASP A 163 -5.83 1.76 10.79
CA ASP A 163 -6.74 0.65 10.49
C ASP A 163 -8.22 1.07 10.40
N THR A 164 -8.56 2.23 10.96
CA THR A 164 -9.90 2.83 10.84
C THR A 164 -10.20 3.35 9.43
N ILE A 165 -9.18 3.60 8.61
CA ILE A 165 -9.32 4.22 7.28
C ILE A 165 -8.79 3.35 6.14
N ILE A 166 -7.76 2.53 6.37
CA ILE A 166 -7.16 1.63 5.37
C ILE A 166 -6.78 0.29 6.02
N PRO A 167 -6.83 -0.82 5.28
CA PRO A 167 -6.39 -2.11 5.80
C PRO A 167 -4.88 -2.11 6.07
N VAL A 168 -4.47 -2.64 7.22
CA VAL A 168 -3.08 -2.73 7.65
C VAL A 168 -2.59 -4.17 7.58
N ASP A 169 -1.41 -4.38 7.01
CA ASP A 169 -0.80 -5.69 6.86
C ASP A 169 0.17 -6.03 7.98
N VAL A 170 0.94 -5.04 8.43
CA VAL A 170 1.98 -5.21 9.46
C VAL A 170 1.92 -4.07 10.45
N TYR A 171 1.94 -4.40 11.74
CA TYR A 171 2.05 -3.44 12.82
C TYR A 171 3.45 -3.50 13.44
N ILE A 172 4.08 -2.33 13.60
CA ILE A 172 5.41 -2.20 14.23
C ILE A 172 5.26 -1.37 15.51
N PRO A 173 5.17 -2.01 16.69
CA PRO A 173 5.00 -1.31 17.95
C PRO A 173 6.27 -0.54 18.35
N GLY A 174 6.08 0.52 19.13
CA GLY A 174 7.13 1.35 19.68
C GLY A 174 6.78 2.85 19.64
N CYS A 175 7.46 3.66 20.44
CA CYS A 175 7.21 5.09 20.51
C CYS A 175 8.49 5.91 20.68
N PRO A 176 9.27 6.12 19.59
CA PRO A 176 9.23 5.46 18.30
C PRO A 176 9.86 4.05 18.31
N PRO A 177 9.49 3.18 17.36
CA PRO A 177 10.22 1.93 17.16
C PRO A 177 11.60 2.20 16.57
N ARG A 178 12.57 1.37 16.89
CA ARG A 178 13.94 1.49 16.38
C ARG A 178 14.01 1.16 14.89
N PRO A 179 15.04 1.63 14.16
CA PRO A 179 15.23 1.32 12.75
C PRO A 179 15.32 -0.18 12.46
N GLU A 180 15.89 -0.96 13.38
CA GLU A 180 15.98 -2.42 13.24
C GLU A 180 14.58 -3.06 13.26
N ALA A 181 13.66 -2.58 14.10
CA ALA A 181 12.29 -3.05 14.12
C ALA A 181 11.55 -2.74 12.81
N LEU A 182 11.84 -1.60 12.18
CA LEU A 182 11.30 -1.28 10.86
C LEU A 182 11.82 -2.24 9.80
N ILE A 183 13.10 -2.56 9.81
CA ILE A 183 13.71 -3.52 8.87
C ILE A 183 13.12 -4.92 9.07
N ASP A 184 12.89 -5.34 10.33
CA ASP A 184 12.20 -6.60 10.65
C ASP A 184 10.75 -6.57 10.16
N GLY A 185 10.06 -5.44 10.29
CA GLY A 185 8.73 -5.23 9.73
C GLY A 185 8.64 -5.48 8.22
N PHE A 186 9.61 -5.01 7.46
CA PHE A 186 9.71 -5.35 6.04
C PHE A 186 10.01 -6.84 5.83
N GLY A 187 10.78 -7.46 6.71
CA GLY A 187 11.00 -8.91 6.72
C GLY A 187 9.69 -9.69 6.87
N LYS A 188 8.87 -9.32 7.85
CA LYS A 188 7.54 -9.93 8.08
C LYS A 188 6.57 -9.71 6.93
N LEU A 189 6.58 -8.51 6.33
CA LEU A 189 5.79 -8.26 5.12
C LEU A 189 6.19 -9.21 3.98
N ARG A 190 7.49 -9.44 3.77
CA ARG A 190 7.98 -10.41 2.76
C ARG A 190 7.50 -11.82 3.01
N GLU A 191 7.48 -12.26 4.27
CA GLU A 191 6.94 -13.56 4.66
C GLU A 191 5.44 -13.65 4.34
N LYS A 192 4.68 -12.57 4.59
CA LYS A 192 3.26 -12.47 4.21
C LYS A 192 3.08 -12.58 2.70
N ILE A 193 3.86 -11.86 1.91
CA ILE A 193 3.83 -11.93 0.43
C ILE A 193 4.10 -13.34 -0.08
N ILE A 194 5.02 -14.09 0.56
CA ILE A 194 5.29 -15.49 0.18
C ILE A 194 4.08 -16.38 0.44
N ARG A 195 3.40 -16.21 1.57
CA ARG A 195 2.24 -17.03 1.96
C ARG A 195 1.04 -16.79 1.06
N ILE A 196 0.79 -15.56 0.68
CA ILE A 196 -0.35 -15.18 -0.16
C ILE A 196 -0.20 -15.71 -1.58
N GLY A 197 1.03 -15.83 -2.10
CA GLY A 197 1.33 -16.36 -3.42
C GLY A 197 1.36 -15.30 -4.51
N ALA A 198 1.49 -15.76 -5.77
CA ALA A 198 1.60 -14.88 -6.91
C ALA A 198 0.26 -14.21 -7.26
N MET A 199 0.27 -12.90 -7.46
CA MET A 199 -0.87 -12.09 -7.91
C MET A 199 -2.15 -12.37 -7.09
N PRO A 200 -2.16 -12.03 -5.81
CA PRO A 200 -3.36 -12.21 -4.99
C PRO A 200 -4.50 -11.33 -5.54
N SER A 201 -5.71 -11.88 -5.59
CA SER A 201 -6.90 -11.06 -5.79
C SER A 201 -7.09 -10.14 -4.57
N HIS A 202 -7.63 -8.95 -4.76
CA HIS A 202 -7.90 -7.98 -3.69
C HIS A 202 -8.64 -8.61 -2.48
N SER A 203 -9.62 -9.47 -2.75
CA SER A 203 -10.36 -10.20 -1.72
C SER A 203 -9.51 -11.14 -0.85
N ARG A 204 -8.40 -11.65 -1.37
CA ARG A 204 -7.48 -12.50 -0.60
C ARG A 204 -6.56 -11.68 0.29
N LEU A 205 -6.19 -10.46 -0.15
CA LEU A 205 -5.39 -9.54 0.66
C LEU A 205 -6.14 -9.10 1.92
N GLU A 206 -7.44 -8.85 1.81
CA GLU A 206 -8.30 -8.44 2.92
C GLU A 206 -8.60 -9.58 3.91
N SER A 207 -8.49 -10.84 3.50
CA SER A 207 -8.84 -12.00 4.33
C SER A 207 -7.74 -12.48 5.29
N GLU A 208 -6.48 -12.09 5.08
CA GLU A 208 -5.40 -12.48 5.98
C GLU A 208 -5.24 -11.50 7.14
N ALA A 209 -5.15 -12.06 8.35
CA ALA A 209 -4.92 -11.27 9.55
C ALA A 209 -3.60 -10.46 9.47
N PRO A 210 -3.57 -9.25 10.03
CA PRO A 210 -2.35 -8.44 10.08
C PRO A 210 -1.27 -9.13 10.94
N VAL A 211 -0.01 -8.89 10.61
CA VAL A 211 1.14 -9.42 11.36
C VAL A 211 1.58 -8.38 12.39
N ILE A 212 1.60 -8.78 13.67
CA ILE A 212 2.11 -7.96 14.76
C ILE A 212 3.54 -8.41 15.08
N ILE A 213 4.48 -7.48 15.13
CA ILE A 213 5.86 -7.76 15.55
C ILE A 213 5.87 -7.83 17.07
N GLY A 214 6.25 -8.98 17.62
CA GLY A 214 6.32 -9.21 19.08
C GLY A 214 5.59 -10.46 19.57
N ASP A 215 4.84 -11.15 18.71
CA ASP A 215 4.16 -12.40 19.02
C ASP A 215 5.09 -13.63 18.76
N ALA A 216 6.31 -13.60 19.31
CA ALA A 216 7.25 -14.71 19.22
C ALA A 216 7.70 -15.17 20.62
#